data_d34e73ab6fe4c4cbe12afd0f3a7468ed
#
_entry.id   d34e73ab6fe4c4cbe12afd0f3a7468ed
#
_cell.length_a   1.000
_cell.length_b   1.000
_cell.length_c   1.000
_cell.angle_alpha   90.00
_cell.angle_beta   90.00
_cell.angle_gamma   90.00
#
_symmetry.space_group_name_H-M   'P 1'
#
loop_
_entity.id
_entity.type
_entity.pdbx_description
1 polymer ?
#
loop_
_entity_poly.entity_id
_entity_poly.type
_entity_poly.pdbx_seq_one_letter_code
_entity_poly.pdbx_strand_id
1 'polypeptide(L)'
;MNIGLILSGGGFRGVAHIGAIKALEENNIFPTHISGSSAGAVVGAFYAANYSPEEILAFFKTIPIFNLGRYAHNKAGFIDTDKYYPDFKKYFPEDNFDALQKKLFITTVDLNHGEIKVFNKGELIKPLLASSAFPGLFSPVTIEDGLYADGGILDNFPVEPLKLICNQIIGVYVDPISEVESMNLKHSLAILERAIKINFLSDSSKKFSECDLLIYPYHLNKYGLFDKNNIDEIYEIGYKVTQEKIKENKLQFYTK
;
A
#
# COMPACT_ATOMS: atom_id res chain seq x y z
N MET A 1 3.58 20.37 -13.16
CA MET A 1 3.78 20.31 -11.70
C MET A 1 3.75 18.85 -11.29
N ASN A 2 4.72 18.38 -10.53
CA ASN A 2 4.78 16.99 -10.08
C ASN A 2 4.03 16.88 -8.75
N ILE A 3 2.97 16.08 -8.73
CA ILE A 3 2.22 15.75 -7.51
C ILE A 3 2.59 14.33 -7.11
N GLY A 4 3.13 14.18 -5.90
CA GLY A 4 3.45 12.90 -5.29
C GLY A 4 2.26 12.34 -4.50
N LEU A 5 2.04 11.03 -4.59
CA LEU A 5 1.05 10.29 -3.82
C LEU A 5 1.74 9.17 -3.06
N ILE A 6 1.68 9.22 -1.74
CA ILE A 6 2.20 8.18 -0.86
C ILE A 6 1.05 7.31 -0.39
N LEU A 7 1.18 6.01 -0.59
CA LEU A 7 0.19 5.02 -0.21
C LEU A 7 0.81 4.03 0.78
N SER A 8 0.36 4.06 2.04
CA SER A 8 0.88 3.16 3.07
C SER A 8 0.48 1.71 2.87
N GLY A 9 1.19 0.79 3.49
CA GLY A 9 0.70 -0.56 3.69
C GLY A 9 -0.53 -0.60 4.59
N GLY A 10 -1.24 -1.74 4.60
CA GLY A 10 -2.43 -1.90 5.44
C GLY A 10 -3.34 -3.07 5.08
N GLY A 11 -2.90 -4.01 4.24
CA GLY A 11 -3.70 -5.16 3.80
C GLY A 11 -4.99 -4.71 3.09
N PHE A 12 -6.15 -5.30 3.43
CA PHE A 12 -7.43 -4.89 2.82
C PHE A 12 -7.87 -3.48 3.17
N ARG A 13 -7.36 -2.85 4.24
CA ARG A 13 -7.59 -1.42 4.48
C ARG A 13 -7.00 -0.54 3.39
N GLY A 14 -6.05 -1.06 2.60
CA GLY A 14 -5.52 -0.43 1.39
C GLY A 14 -6.57 -0.12 0.32
N VAL A 15 -7.75 -0.75 0.37
CA VAL A 15 -8.90 -0.39 -0.48
C VAL A 15 -9.35 1.06 -0.26
N ALA A 16 -9.10 1.63 0.93
CA ALA A 16 -9.36 3.05 1.19
C ALA A 16 -8.50 3.98 0.32
N HIS A 17 -7.33 3.55 -0.13
CA HIS A 17 -6.53 4.31 -1.11
C HIS A 17 -7.28 4.51 -2.42
N ILE A 18 -8.06 3.51 -2.85
CA ILE A 18 -8.85 3.58 -4.08
C ILE A 18 -9.92 4.66 -3.96
N GLY A 19 -10.63 4.69 -2.81
CA GLY A 19 -11.59 5.75 -2.51
C GLY A 19 -10.93 7.13 -2.45
N ALA A 20 -9.73 7.21 -1.86
CA ALA A 20 -8.96 8.45 -1.83
C ALA A 20 -8.58 8.93 -3.23
N ILE A 21 -8.09 8.04 -4.10
CA ILE A 21 -7.77 8.36 -5.50
C ILE A 21 -9.01 8.87 -6.23
N LYS A 22 -10.16 8.21 -6.09
CA LYS A 22 -11.42 8.66 -6.67
C LYS A 22 -11.78 10.08 -6.26
N ALA A 23 -11.68 10.37 -4.97
CA ALA A 23 -11.97 11.70 -4.44
C ALA A 23 -10.99 12.77 -4.94
N LEU A 24 -9.70 12.43 -5.09
CA LEU A 24 -8.69 13.34 -5.65
C LEU A 24 -9.03 13.67 -7.11
N GLU A 25 -9.29 12.67 -7.95
CA GLU A 25 -9.62 12.87 -9.37
C GLU A 25 -10.88 13.71 -9.57
N GLU A 26 -11.94 13.48 -8.79
CA GLU A 26 -13.17 14.28 -8.83
C GLU A 26 -12.95 15.76 -8.42
N ASN A 27 -11.87 16.04 -7.71
CA ASN A 27 -11.44 17.40 -7.38
C ASN A 27 -10.33 17.92 -8.32
N ASN A 28 -10.11 17.30 -9.48
CA ASN A 28 -9.08 17.64 -10.47
C ASN A 28 -7.65 17.58 -9.93
N ILE A 29 -7.37 16.70 -8.98
CA ILE A 29 -6.05 16.44 -8.44
C ILE A 29 -5.56 15.09 -9.00
N PHE A 30 -4.57 15.13 -9.88
CA PHE A 30 -4.05 13.96 -10.60
C PHE A 30 -2.56 13.74 -10.25
N PRO A 31 -2.27 12.88 -9.27
CA PRO A 31 -0.89 12.50 -8.93
C PRO A 31 -0.13 11.93 -10.14
N THR A 32 1.13 12.34 -10.26
CA THR A 32 2.02 11.94 -11.36
C THR A 32 3.12 10.97 -10.92
N HIS A 33 3.43 10.98 -9.62
CA HIS A 33 4.46 10.16 -8.99
C HIS A 33 3.85 9.45 -7.79
N ILE A 34 4.05 8.15 -7.69
CA ILE A 34 3.42 7.32 -6.68
C ILE A 34 4.51 6.55 -5.92
N SER A 35 4.45 6.56 -4.61
CA SER A 35 5.28 5.72 -3.75
C SER A 35 4.39 4.88 -2.85
N GLY A 36 4.66 3.59 -2.75
CA GLY A 36 3.82 2.69 -1.97
C GLY A 36 4.56 1.53 -1.34
N SER A 37 3.98 1.02 -0.26
CA SER A 37 4.38 -0.20 0.43
C SER A 37 3.20 -1.16 0.52
N SER A 38 3.44 -2.47 0.38
CA SER A 38 2.41 -3.50 0.54
C SER A 38 1.15 -3.24 -0.31
N ALA A 39 -0.04 -3.22 0.29
CA ALA A 39 -1.29 -2.89 -0.40
C ALA A 39 -1.24 -1.53 -1.12
N GLY A 40 -0.53 -0.55 -0.56
CA GLY A 40 -0.32 0.75 -1.20
C GLY A 40 0.50 0.66 -2.48
N ALA A 41 1.49 -0.24 -2.54
CA ALA A 41 2.24 -0.51 -3.77
C ALA A 41 1.34 -1.14 -4.84
N VAL A 42 0.46 -2.07 -4.45
CA VAL A 42 -0.49 -2.71 -5.38
C VAL A 42 -1.46 -1.68 -5.94
N VAL A 43 -2.16 -0.90 -5.10
CA VAL A 43 -3.08 0.16 -5.57
C VAL A 43 -2.33 1.17 -6.43
N GLY A 44 -1.11 1.56 -6.00
CA GLY A 44 -0.26 2.48 -6.74
C GLY A 44 0.12 1.99 -8.13
N ALA A 45 0.41 0.69 -8.29
CA ALA A 45 0.74 0.10 -9.58
C ALA A 45 -0.44 0.10 -10.55
N PHE A 46 -1.62 -0.29 -10.09
CA PHE A 46 -2.83 -0.21 -10.90
C PHE A 46 -3.12 1.23 -11.32
N TYR A 47 -3.03 2.18 -10.38
CA TYR A 47 -3.23 3.60 -10.69
C TYR A 47 -2.16 4.14 -11.65
N ALA A 48 -0.89 3.73 -11.48
CA ALA A 48 0.19 4.10 -12.40
C ALA A 48 0.02 3.54 -13.81
N ALA A 49 -0.63 2.37 -13.94
CA ALA A 49 -1.02 1.76 -15.20
C ALA A 49 -2.32 2.34 -15.80
N ASN A 50 -2.87 3.39 -15.17
CA ASN A 50 -4.07 4.10 -15.60
C ASN A 50 -5.39 3.29 -15.52
N TYR A 51 -5.45 2.30 -14.61
CA TYR A 51 -6.72 1.67 -14.26
C TYR A 51 -7.60 2.65 -13.47
N SER A 52 -8.90 2.63 -13.74
CA SER A 52 -9.88 3.41 -12.98
C SER A 52 -10.03 2.89 -11.55
N PRO A 53 -10.48 3.73 -10.59
CA PRO A 53 -10.80 3.28 -9.24
C PRO A 53 -11.76 2.09 -9.20
N GLU A 54 -12.73 2.04 -10.11
CA GLU A 54 -13.70 0.95 -10.23
C GLU A 54 -13.04 -0.38 -10.64
N GLU A 55 -12.10 -0.36 -11.59
CA GLU A 55 -11.33 -1.53 -12.01
C GLU A 55 -10.40 -2.02 -10.90
N ILE A 56 -9.74 -1.11 -10.19
CA ILE A 56 -8.88 -1.45 -9.05
C ILE A 56 -9.71 -2.11 -7.94
N LEU A 57 -10.89 -1.55 -7.63
CA LEU A 57 -11.80 -2.11 -6.64
C LEU A 57 -12.29 -3.51 -7.03
N ALA A 58 -12.60 -3.73 -8.31
CA ALA A 58 -12.99 -5.04 -8.84
C ALA A 58 -11.88 -6.08 -8.66
N PHE A 59 -10.61 -5.71 -8.88
CA PHE A 59 -9.47 -6.59 -8.59
C PHE A 59 -9.44 -7.03 -7.12
N PHE A 60 -9.53 -6.10 -6.16
CA PHE A 60 -9.52 -6.43 -4.74
C PHE A 60 -10.70 -7.31 -4.31
N LYS A 61 -11.87 -7.13 -4.91
CA LYS A 61 -13.05 -7.98 -4.68
C LYS A 61 -12.86 -9.41 -5.18
N THR A 62 -12.13 -9.60 -6.26
CA THR A 62 -12.04 -10.88 -6.95
C THR A 62 -10.80 -11.69 -6.58
N ILE A 63 -9.69 -11.04 -6.18
CA ILE A 63 -8.44 -11.75 -5.88
C ILE A 63 -8.62 -12.75 -4.73
N PRO A 64 -8.29 -14.05 -4.96
CA PRO A 64 -8.41 -15.07 -3.92
C PRO A 64 -7.13 -15.14 -3.08
N ILE A 65 -7.06 -14.36 -1.98
CA ILE A 65 -5.86 -14.35 -1.11
C ILE A 65 -5.68 -15.68 -0.39
N PHE A 66 -6.78 -16.24 0.17
CA PHE A 66 -6.74 -17.53 0.85
C PHE A 66 -7.32 -18.62 -0.05
N ASN A 67 -6.45 -19.25 -0.86
CA ASN A 67 -6.82 -20.38 -1.70
C ASN A 67 -5.90 -21.57 -1.37
N LEU A 68 -6.49 -22.75 -1.14
CA LEU A 68 -5.75 -23.99 -0.82
C LEU A 68 -4.64 -24.31 -1.83
N GLY A 69 -4.85 -23.98 -3.11
CA GLY A 69 -3.85 -24.17 -4.16
C GLY A 69 -2.62 -23.25 -4.04
N ARG A 70 -2.65 -22.25 -3.15
CA ARG A 70 -1.58 -21.27 -2.97
C ARG A 70 -0.73 -21.48 -1.72
N TYR A 71 -0.98 -22.55 -0.96
CA TYR A 71 -0.12 -22.89 0.17
C TYR A 71 1.33 -23.10 -0.28
N ALA A 72 2.26 -22.62 0.56
CA ALA A 72 3.69 -22.79 0.35
C ALA A 72 4.08 -24.24 0.66
N HIS A 73 4.78 -24.87 -0.28
CA HIS A 73 5.43 -26.16 -0.06
C HIS A 73 6.94 -25.94 -0.18
N ASN A 74 7.68 -26.30 0.87
CA ASN A 74 9.15 -26.17 0.95
C ASN A 74 9.66 -24.71 0.82
N LYS A 75 8.84 -23.72 1.18
CA LYS A 75 9.20 -22.30 1.30
C LYS A 75 8.80 -21.78 2.67
N ALA A 76 9.49 -20.75 3.16
CA ALA A 76 9.08 -20.02 4.37
C ALA A 76 7.71 -19.33 4.13
N GLY A 77 6.84 -19.30 5.14
CA GLY A 77 5.49 -18.76 5.04
C GLY A 77 4.41 -19.82 4.81
N PHE A 78 3.15 -19.44 4.97
CA PHE A 78 2.01 -20.32 4.73
C PHE A 78 1.52 -20.24 3.28
N ILE A 79 1.63 -19.08 2.63
CA ILE A 79 1.15 -18.80 1.29
C ILE A 79 2.35 -18.52 0.38
N ASP A 80 2.39 -19.19 -0.75
CA ASP A 80 3.42 -18.98 -1.77
C ASP A 80 3.10 -17.76 -2.61
N THR A 81 3.84 -16.70 -2.38
CA THR A 81 3.67 -15.39 -3.02
C THR A 81 3.83 -15.47 -4.54
N ASP A 82 4.73 -16.31 -5.05
CA ASP A 82 4.97 -16.44 -6.49
C ASP A 82 3.75 -16.98 -7.23
N LYS A 83 2.84 -17.69 -6.55
CA LYS A 83 1.60 -18.21 -7.15
C LYS A 83 0.57 -17.12 -7.51
N TYR A 84 0.81 -15.86 -7.14
CA TYR A 84 0.02 -14.72 -7.58
C TYR A 84 0.55 -14.07 -8.85
N TYR A 85 1.76 -14.39 -9.28
CA TYR A 85 2.35 -13.84 -10.50
C TYR A 85 1.42 -13.94 -11.74
N PRO A 86 0.75 -15.07 -12.03
CA PRO A 86 -0.16 -15.17 -13.17
C PRO A 86 -1.39 -14.25 -13.06
N ASP A 87 -1.84 -13.92 -11.83
CA ASP A 87 -2.96 -13.01 -11.65
C ASP A 87 -2.56 -11.57 -11.96
N PHE A 88 -1.40 -11.13 -11.47
CA PHE A 88 -0.86 -9.82 -11.80
C PHE A 88 -0.51 -9.69 -13.28
N LYS A 89 0.00 -10.76 -13.92
CA LYS A 89 0.36 -10.76 -15.34
C LYS A 89 -0.82 -10.49 -16.27
N LYS A 90 -2.06 -10.78 -15.85
CA LYS A 90 -3.28 -10.44 -16.60
C LYS A 90 -3.50 -8.92 -16.68
N TYR A 91 -3.10 -8.18 -15.63
CA TYR A 91 -3.28 -6.73 -15.54
C TYR A 91 -2.01 -5.97 -15.97
N PHE A 92 -0.86 -6.57 -15.83
CA PHE A 92 0.44 -6.01 -16.23
C PHE A 92 1.13 -6.92 -17.25
N PRO A 93 0.60 -7.01 -18.50
CA PRO A 93 1.10 -7.98 -19.48
C PRO A 93 2.54 -7.74 -19.88
N GLU A 94 3.04 -6.51 -19.86
CA GLU A 94 4.42 -6.20 -20.20
C GLU A 94 5.40 -6.42 -19.05
N ASP A 95 4.90 -6.45 -17.79
CA ASP A 95 5.70 -6.67 -16.58
C ASP A 95 6.92 -5.75 -16.50
N ASN A 96 6.71 -4.48 -16.76
CA ASN A 96 7.79 -3.50 -16.78
C ASN A 96 7.32 -2.15 -16.25
N PHE A 97 8.12 -1.50 -15.40
CA PHE A 97 7.86 -0.15 -14.93
C PHE A 97 7.74 0.89 -16.07
N ASP A 98 8.46 0.68 -17.18
CA ASP A 98 8.44 1.60 -18.33
C ASP A 98 7.10 1.59 -19.07
N ALA A 99 6.28 0.56 -18.89
CA ALA A 99 4.92 0.49 -19.44
C ALA A 99 3.90 1.32 -18.64
N LEU A 100 4.26 1.80 -17.46
CA LEU A 100 3.37 2.59 -16.61
C LEU A 100 3.25 4.05 -17.12
N GLN A 101 2.06 4.61 -16.97
CA GLN A 101 1.78 6.00 -17.38
C GLN A 101 2.22 7.04 -16.34
N LYS A 102 2.43 6.61 -15.10
CA LYS A 102 2.90 7.45 -13.99
C LYS A 102 4.15 6.81 -13.37
N LYS A 103 5.00 7.62 -12.75
CA LYS A 103 6.18 7.11 -12.06
C LYS A 103 5.78 6.37 -10.78
N LEU A 104 6.28 5.15 -10.61
CA LEU A 104 5.99 4.31 -9.45
C LEU A 104 7.28 3.92 -8.72
N PHE A 105 7.24 4.00 -7.40
CA PHE A 105 8.28 3.56 -6.47
C PHE A 105 7.68 2.51 -5.52
N ILE A 106 8.20 1.30 -5.57
CA ILE A 106 7.75 0.17 -4.74
C ILE A 106 8.79 -0.08 -3.66
N THR A 107 8.36 0.04 -2.40
CA THR A 107 9.22 -0.21 -1.24
C THR A 107 9.13 -1.67 -0.82
N THR A 108 10.30 -2.29 -0.63
CA THR A 108 10.50 -3.64 -0.11
C THR A 108 11.62 -3.64 0.92
N VAL A 109 11.79 -4.76 1.62
CA VAL A 109 12.94 -4.99 2.51
C VAL A 109 13.77 -6.13 1.96
N ASP A 110 15.07 -5.88 1.78
CA ASP A 110 16.07 -6.90 1.51
C ASP A 110 16.37 -7.66 2.82
N LEU A 111 15.95 -8.90 2.89
CA LEU A 111 16.13 -9.74 4.08
C LEU A 111 17.59 -10.21 4.27
N ASN A 112 18.39 -10.21 3.20
CA ASN A 112 19.79 -10.64 3.29
C ASN A 112 20.66 -9.56 3.96
N HIS A 113 20.34 -8.29 3.70
CA HIS A 113 21.12 -7.16 4.19
C HIS A 113 20.42 -6.37 5.31
N GLY A 114 19.11 -6.57 5.51
CA GLY A 114 18.32 -5.85 6.52
C GLY A 114 18.08 -4.38 6.17
N GLU A 115 17.94 -4.05 4.89
CA GLU A 115 17.80 -2.68 4.41
C GLU A 115 16.59 -2.48 3.49
N ILE A 116 16.17 -1.22 3.34
CA ILE A 116 15.10 -0.83 2.41
C ILE A 116 15.62 -0.94 0.98
N LYS A 117 14.82 -1.56 0.11
CA LYS A 117 15.03 -1.55 -1.33
C LYS A 117 13.82 -0.94 -2.03
N VAL A 118 14.06 0.12 -2.81
CA VAL A 118 13.03 0.76 -3.63
C VAL A 118 13.23 0.36 -5.09
N PHE A 119 12.20 -0.23 -5.69
CA PHE A 119 12.16 -0.57 -7.11
C PHE A 119 11.34 0.46 -7.87
N ASN A 120 11.87 0.94 -9.00
CA ASN A 120 11.22 1.92 -9.89
C ASN A 120 11.57 1.72 -11.38
N LYS A 121 12.18 0.58 -11.74
CA LYS A 121 12.57 0.19 -13.08
C LYS A 121 12.70 -1.32 -13.22
N GLY A 122 12.70 -1.82 -14.46
CA GLY A 122 12.80 -3.25 -14.76
C GLY A 122 11.48 -3.98 -14.56
N GLU A 123 11.53 -5.24 -14.12
CA GLU A 123 10.34 -6.06 -13.86
C GLU A 123 9.45 -5.43 -12.78
N LEU A 124 8.13 -5.41 -12.99
CA LEU A 124 7.15 -4.80 -12.09
C LEU A 124 6.56 -5.77 -11.09
N ILE A 125 6.19 -6.97 -11.56
CA ILE A 125 5.34 -7.89 -10.78
C ILE A 125 6.08 -8.46 -9.58
N LYS A 126 7.34 -8.89 -9.75
CA LYS A 126 8.11 -9.44 -8.63
C LYS A 126 8.31 -8.43 -7.49
N PRO A 127 8.68 -7.15 -7.74
CA PRO A 127 8.68 -6.12 -6.71
C PRO A 127 7.33 -5.91 -6.02
N LEU A 128 6.21 -5.96 -6.76
CA LEU A 128 4.86 -5.88 -6.17
C LEU A 128 4.57 -7.05 -5.24
N LEU A 129 4.89 -8.25 -5.67
CA LEU A 129 4.74 -9.46 -4.86
C LEU A 129 5.63 -9.40 -3.62
N ALA A 130 6.89 -8.98 -3.75
CA ALA A 130 7.81 -8.82 -2.64
C ALA A 130 7.30 -7.78 -1.63
N SER A 131 6.85 -6.62 -2.12
CA SER A 131 6.28 -5.57 -1.26
C SER A 131 5.04 -6.04 -0.49
N SER A 132 4.32 -7.04 -0.99
CA SER A 132 3.12 -7.61 -0.36
C SER A 132 3.41 -8.88 0.45
N ALA A 133 4.66 -9.33 0.50
CA ALA A 133 5.07 -10.57 1.18
C ALA A 133 5.21 -10.34 2.69
N PHE A 134 4.07 -10.18 3.40
CA PHE A 134 4.02 -9.97 4.85
C PHE A 134 4.62 -11.19 5.59
N PRO A 135 5.66 -10.98 6.43
CA PRO A 135 6.36 -12.08 7.09
C PRO A 135 5.45 -12.92 7.99
N GLY A 136 5.72 -14.23 8.00
CA GLY A 136 4.94 -15.20 8.75
C GLY A 136 3.67 -15.68 8.05
N LEU A 137 3.12 -14.93 7.07
CA LEU A 137 1.98 -15.35 6.27
C LEU A 137 2.38 -15.70 4.84
N PHE A 138 3.06 -14.81 4.16
CA PHE A 138 3.50 -14.97 2.78
C PHE A 138 4.98 -15.37 2.68
N SER A 139 5.33 -16.16 1.68
CA SER A 139 6.73 -16.45 1.40
C SER A 139 7.44 -15.21 0.86
N PRO A 140 8.70 -14.95 1.26
CA PRO A 140 9.49 -13.91 0.63
C PRO A 140 9.77 -14.23 -0.84
N VAL A 141 10.04 -13.20 -1.63
CA VAL A 141 10.23 -13.30 -3.08
C VAL A 141 11.70 -13.14 -3.43
N THR A 142 12.21 -14.02 -4.28
CA THR A 142 13.56 -13.91 -4.82
C THR A 142 13.55 -13.04 -6.08
N ILE A 143 14.37 -11.97 -6.07
CA ILE A 143 14.60 -11.12 -7.24
C ILE A 143 16.11 -11.07 -7.46
N GLU A 144 16.59 -11.55 -8.59
CA GLU A 144 18.02 -11.75 -8.86
C GLU A 144 18.66 -12.58 -7.73
N ASP A 145 19.66 -12.08 -7.04
CA ASP A 145 20.36 -12.75 -5.94
C ASP A 145 19.82 -12.35 -4.55
N GLY A 146 18.82 -11.45 -4.46
CA GLY A 146 18.26 -10.95 -3.21
C GLY A 146 16.97 -11.66 -2.81
N LEU A 147 16.69 -11.68 -1.50
CA LEU A 147 15.47 -12.19 -0.91
C LEU A 147 14.68 -11.04 -0.29
N TYR A 148 13.47 -10.77 -0.79
CA TYR A 148 12.71 -9.58 -0.44
C TYR A 148 11.37 -9.90 0.22
N ALA A 149 10.98 -9.04 1.16
CA ALA A 149 9.70 -9.10 1.87
C ALA A 149 9.02 -7.73 1.91
N ASP A 150 7.88 -7.68 2.59
CA ASP A 150 7.02 -6.49 2.72
C ASP A 150 7.79 -5.26 3.19
N GLY A 151 7.65 -4.17 2.42
CA GLY A 151 8.31 -2.90 2.71
C GLY A 151 7.91 -2.29 4.04
N GLY A 152 6.69 -2.59 4.51
CA GLY A 152 6.18 -2.11 5.78
C GLY A 152 7.05 -2.47 6.99
N ILE A 153 7.87 -3.51 6.90
CA ILE A 153 8.80 -3.91 7.99
C ILE A 153 9.69 -2.73 8.41
N LEU A 154 10.23 -1.98 7.45
CA LEU A 154 11.14 -0.86 7.69
C LEU A 154 10.56 0.50 7.27
N ASP A 155 9.67 0.55 6.27
CA ASP A 155 9.05 1.78 5.78
C ASP A 155 7.63 1.54 5.27
N ASN A 156 6.67 1.68 6.19
CA ASN A 156 5.24 1.51 5.84
C ASN A 156 4.63 2.74 5.15
N PHE A 157 5.31 3.88 5.15
CA PHE A 157 4.85 5.14 4.55
C PHE A 157 6.02 5.83 3.83
N PRO A 158 6.35 5.38 2.60
CA PRO A 158 7.60 5.72 1.92
C PRO A 158 7.56 7.12 1.28
N VAL A 159 7.96 8.13 2.02
CA VAL A 159 8.02 9.54 1.60
C VAL A 159 9.28 9.82 0.78
N GLU A 160 10.42 9.24 1.15
CA GLU A 160 11.74 9.57 0.63
C GLU A 160 11.83 9.56 -0.90
N PRO A 161 11.24 8.59 -1.63
CA PRO A 161 11.34 8.58 -3.10
C PRO A 161 10.74 9.81 -3.79
N LEU A 162 9.84 10.54 -3.13
CA LEU A 162 9.09 11.65 -3.72
C LEU A 162 9.60 13.04 -3.31
N LYS A 163 10.30 13.15 -2.18
CA LYS A 163 10.70 14.43 -1.57
C LYS A 163 11.43 15.40 -2.50
N LEU A 164 12.35 14.88 -3.30
CA LEU A 164 13.20 15.72 -4.15
C LEU A 164 12.64 15.93 -5.56
N ILE A 165 11.62 15.19 -5.94
CA ILE A 165 11.11 15.18 -7.32
C ILE A 165 9.68 15.70 -7.45
N CYS A 166 8.96 15.86 -6.34
CA CYS A 166 7.60 16.36 -6.33
C CYS A 166 7.52 17.78 -5.74
N ASN A 167 6.62 18.58 -6.30
CA ASN A 167 6.35 19.94 -5.83
C ASN A 167 5.34 19.94 -4.67
N GLN A 168 4.44 18.97 -4.65
CA GLN A 168 3.45 18.74 -3.61
C GLN A 168 3.35 17.24 -3.32
N ILE A 169 3.14 16.91 -2.07
CA ILE A 169 3.05 15.53 -1.58
C ILE A 169 1.73 15.31 -0.86
N ILE A 170 0.96 14.33 -1.34
CA ILE A 170 -0.25 13.84 -0.71
C ILE A 170 0.06 12.50 -0.07
N GLY A 171 -0.20 12.36 1.22
CA GLY A 171 -0.05 11.09 1.93
C GLY A 171 -1.39 10.48 2.29
N VAL A 172 -1.57 9.18 2.05
CA VAL A 172 -2.73 8.40 2.50
C VAL A 172 -2.23 7.28 3.41
N TYR A 173 -2.54 7.38 4.70
CA TYR A 173 -2.13 6.41 5.71
C TYR A 173 -3.35 5.61 6.21
N VAL A 174 -3.42 4.32 5.90
CA VAL A 174 -4.61 3.47 6.14
C VAL A 174 -4.46 2.45 7.26
N ASP A 175 -3.40 2.55 8.06
CA ASP A 175 -3.15 1.65 9.19
C ASP A 175 -3.23 2.35 10.57
N PRO A 176 -4.35 3.02 10.89
CA PRO A 176 -4.51 3.71 12.16
C PRO A 176 -4.52 2.73 13.34
N ILE A 177 -4.07 3.22 14.50
CA ILE A 177 -4.09 2.49 15.75
C ILE A 177 -5.17 3.08 16.67
N SER A 178 -5.99 2.23 17.28
CA SER A 178 -6.88 2.57 18.40
C SER A 178 -6.36 1.99 19.70
N GLU A 179 -6.87 2.49 20.81
CA GLU A 179 -6.74 1.79 22.09
C GLU A 179 -7.43 0.43 22.01
N VAL A 180 -6.87 -0.55 22.65
CA VAL A 180 -7.43 -1.92 22.74
C VAL A 180 -7.36 -2.38 24.18
N GLU A 181 -8.42 -3.06 24.63
CA GLU A 181 -8.43 -3.69 25.94
C GLU A 181 -7.55 -4.93 25.98
N SER A 182 -6.91 -5.21 27.12
CA SER A 182 -6.01 -6.35 27.29
C SER A 182 -6.69 -7.70 26.99
N MET A 183 -8.02 -7.79 27.18
CA MET A 183 -8.79 -8.98 26.85
C MET A 183 -8.82 -9.31 25.34
N ASN A 184 -8.52 -8.34 24.47
CA ASN A 184 -8.45 -8.53 23.02
C ASN A 184 -7.05 -9.00 22.56
N LEU A 185 -6.07 -8.98 23.46
CA LEU A 185 -4.67 -9.39 23.20
C LEU A 185 -4.32 -10.74 23.83
N LYS A 186 -5.23 -11.72 23.76
CA LYS A 186 -5.06 -13.03 24.40
C LYS A 186 -4.19 -14.03 23.61
N HIS A 187 -4.03 -13.82 22.32
CA HIS A 187 -3.34 -14.75 21.44
C HIS A 187 -2.05 -14.17 20.91
N SER A 188 -1.01 -14.99 20.81
CA SER A 188 0.33 -14.56 20.34
C SER A 188 0.29 -13.83 18.99
N LEU A 189 -0.57 -14.27 18.06
CA LEU A 189 -0.73 -13.63 16.77
C LEU A 189 -1.32 -12.21 16.89
N ALA A 190 -2.29 -12.00 17.78
CA ALA A 190 -2.87 -10.68 18.03
C ALA A 190 -1.85 -9.71 18.65
N ILE A 191 -1.00 -10.23 19.55
CA ILE A 191 0.09 -9.45 20.15
C ILE A 191 1.12 -9.07 19.06
N LEU A 192 1.50 -10.03 18.22
CA LEU A 192 2.46 -9.80 17.14
C LEU A 192 1.94 -8.77 16.13
N GLU A 193 0.70 -8.92 15.67
CA GLU A 193 0.04 -7.94 14.79
C GLU A 193 0.02 -6.55 15.44
N ARG A 194 -0.34 -6.47 16.72
CA ARG A 194 -0.37 -5.20 17.46
C ARG A 194 1.01 -4.55 17.55
N ALA A 195 2.04 -5.35 17.87
CA ALA A 195 3.43 -4.85 17.97
C ALA A 195 3.93 -4.30 16.62
N ILE A 196 3.63 -5.01 15.52
CA ILE A 196 3.97 -4.57 14.17
C ILE A 196 3.26 -3.25 13.83
N LYS A 197 1.96 -3.13 14.10
CA LYS A 197 1.20 -1.89 13.87
C LYS A 197 1.75 -0.71 14.67
N ILE A 198 2.13 -0.93 15.93
CA ILE A 198 2.75 0.11 16.76
C ILE A 198 4.07 0.59 16.13
N ASN A 199 4.90 -0.34 15.65
CA ASN A 199 6.15 -0.01 14.98
C ASN A 199 5.89 0.77 13.69
N PHE A 200 4.96 0.33 12.85
CA PHE A 200 4.60 1.01 11.59
C PHE A 200 4.15 2.45 11.84
N LEU A 201 3.24 2.68 12.79
CA LEU A 201 2.77 4.03 13.10
C LEU A 201 3.88 4.89 13.71
N SER A 202 4.70 4.33 14.60
CA SER A 202 5.80 5.05 15.25
C SER A 202 6.80 5.61 14.24
N ASP A 203 7.12 4.88 13.18
CA ASP A 203 7.98 5.36 12.10
C ASP A 203 7.23 6.30 11.15
N SER A 204 6.06 5.87 10.67
CA SER A 204 5.27 6.64 9.69
C SER A 204 4.86 8.01 10.19
N SER A 205 4.49 8.13 11.47
CA SER A 205 4.03 9.40 12.05
C SER A 205 5.08 10.50 12.03
N LYS A 206 6.36 10.16 12.06
CA LYS A 206 7.46 11.13 11.95
C LYS A 206 7.52 11.79 10.58
N LYS A 207 6.94 11.14 9.56
CA LYS A 207 6.96 11.57 8.16
C LYS A 207 5.68 12.31 7.75
N PHE A 208 4.65 12.33 8.59
CA PHE A 208 3.36 12.94 8.26
C PHE A 208 3.45 14.45 7.97
N SER A 209 4.33 15.15 8.67
CA SER A 209 4.57 16.60 8.47
C SER A 209 5.23 16.94 7.13
N GLU A 210 5.69 15.93 6.38
CA GLU A 210 6.28 16.10 5.07
C GLU A 210 5.23 16.10 3.94
N CYS A 211 3.97 15.82 4.27
CA CYS A 211 2.86 15.88 3.33
C CYS A 211 2.19 17.25 3.36
N ASP A 212 1.96 17.85 2.17
CA ASP A 212 1.12 19.04 2.03
C ASP A 212 -0.35 18.72 2.33
N LEU A 213 -0.78 17.48 2.09
CA LEU A 213 -2.09 16.95 2.47
C LEU A 213 -1.93 15.55 3.04
N LEU A 214 -2.29 15.37 4.29
CA LEU A 214 -2.36 14.05 4.92
C LEU A 214 -3.81 13.58 5.05
N ILE A 215 -4.10 12.42 4.46
CA ILE A 215 -5.36 11.71 4.54
C ILE A 215 -5.17 10.56 5.53
N TYR A 216 -5.82 10.66 6.70
CA TYR A 216 -5.70 9.71 7.79
C TYR A 216 -7.09 9.22 8.22
N PRO A 217 -7.67 8.21 7.56
CA PRO A 217 -9.00 7.71 7.85
C PRO A 217 -9.00 6.86 9.15
N TYR A 218 -9.09 7.54 10.29
CA TYR A 218 -9.00 6.93 11.62
C TYR A 218 -10.02 5.79 11.85
N HIS A 219 -11.20 5.88 11.24
CA HIS A 219 -12.26 4.87 11.37
C HIS A 219 -11.89 3.50 10.75
N LEU A 220 -10.77 3.40 10.03
CA LEU A 220 -10.25 2.12 9.55
C LEU A 220 -9.69 1.24 10.68
N ASN A 221 -9.49 1.78 11.87
CA ASN A 221 -9.00 1.04 13.04
C ASN A 221 -9.85 -0.18 13.43
N LYS A 222 -11.14 -0.19 13.09
CA LYS A 222 -12.09 -1.26 13.38
C LYS A 222 -11.96 -2.48 12.45
N TYR A 223 -11.25 -2.36 11.32
CA TYR A 223 -11.07 -3.45 10.36
C TYR A 223 -9.74 -4.16 10.56
N GLY A 224 -9.77 -5.49 10.43
CA GLY A 224 -8.58 -6.33 10.43
C GLY A 224 -7.76 -6.20 9.14
N LEU A 225 -6.51 -6.63 9.19
CA LEU A 225 -5.59 -6.61 8.04
C LEU A 225 -6.14 -7.41 6.84
N PHE A 226 -6.91 -8.47 7.10
CA PHE A 226 -7.44 -9.40 6.10
C PHE A 226 -8.97 -9.36 5.99
N ASP A 227 -9.59 -8.24 6.38
CA ASP A 227 -11.04 -8.07 6.35
C ASP A 227 -11.56 -7.82 4.93
N LYS A 228 -11.82 -8.90 4.20
CA LYS A 228 -12.36 -8.86 2.84
C LYS A 228 -13.86 -8.56 2.79
N ASN A 229 -14.59 -8.77 3.88
CA ASN A 229 -16.04 -8.67 3.88
C ASN A 229 -16.54 -7.23 3.82
N ASN A 230 -15.71 -6.27 4.24
CA ASN A 230 -16.06 -4.86 4.37
C ASN A 230 -15.41 -3.96 3.31
N ILE A 231 -15.04 -4.51 2.14
CA ILE A 231 -14.32 -3.79 1.08
C ILE A 231 -15.05 -2.50 0.68
N ASP A 232 -16.37 -2.55 0.47
CA ASP A 232 -17.14 -1.37 0.04
C ASP A 232 -17.17 -0.29 1.12
N GLU A 233 -17.28 -0.68 2.39
CA GLU A 233 -17.27 0.28 3.50
C GLU A 233 -15.88 0.92 3.69
N ILE A 234 -14.82 0.15 3.55
CA ILE A 234 -13.43 0.63 3.60
C ILE A 234 -13.16 1.64 2.47
N TYR A 235 -13.62 1.33 1.25
CA TYR A 235 -13.54 2.24 0.11
C TYR A 235 -14.24 3.58 0.41
N GLU A 236 -15.49 3.52 0.88
CA GLU A 236 -16.29 4.71 1.21
C GLU A 236 -15.66 5.58 2.31
N ILE A 237 -15.03 4.97 3.31
CA ILE A 237 -14.30 5.71 4.35
C ILE A 237 -13.14 6.49 3.72
N GLY A 238 -12.35 5.86 2.86
CA GLY A 238 -11.25 6.52 2.16
C GLY A 238 -11.73 7.69 1.31
N TYR A 239 -12.82 7.49 0.56
CA TYR A 239 -13.43 8.52 -0.27
C TYR A 239 -13.91 9.72 0.55
N LYS A 240 -14.74 9.49 1.58
CA LYS A 240 -15.33 10.56 2.39
C LYS A 240 -14.29 11.38 3.14
N VAL A 241 -13.34 10.73 3.80
CA VAL A 241 -12.27 11.43 4.53
C VAL A 241 -11.42 12.27 3.57
N THR A 242 -11.17 11.78 2.36
CA THR A 242 -10.42 12.55 1.36
C THR A 242 -11.20 13.78 0.88
N GLN A 243 -12.51 13.64 0.61
CA GLN A 243 -13.37 14.76 0.24
C GLN A 243 -13.41 15.84 1.34
N GLU A 244 -13.48 15.42 2.60
CA GLU A 244 -13.45 16.33 3.75
C GLU A 244 -12.12 17.08 3.82
N LYS A 245 -11.00 16.35 3.73
CA LYS A 245 -9.65 16.93 3.77
C LYS A 245 -9.38 17.90 2.63
N ILE A 246 -9.82 17.60 1.42
CA ILE A 246 -9.71 18.54 0.29
C ILE A 246 -10.51 19.82 0.54
N LYS A 247 -11.73 19.72 1.08
CA LYS A 247 -12.55 20.90 1.42
C LYS A 247 -11.90 21.77 2.49
N GLU A 248 -11.31 21.16 3.52
CA GLU A 248 -10.59 21.87 4.58
C GLU A 248 -9.36 22.61 4.03
N ASN A 249 -8.66 22.04 3.03
CA ASN A 249 -7.39 22.54 2.51
C ASN A 249 -7.49 23.27 1.15
N LYS A 250 -8.69 23.54 0.64
CA LYS A 250 -8.92 24.15 -0.70
C LYS A 250 -8.09 25.40 -1.04
N LEU A 251 -7.66 26.16 -0.06
CA LEU A 251 -6.84 27.36 -0.25
C LEU A 251 -5.34 27.07 -0.46
N GLN A 252 -4.85 25.89 -0.10
CA GLN A 252 -3.41 25.60 -0.15
C GLN A 252 -2.96 24.91 -1.46
N PHE A 253 -3.83 24.12 -2.11
CA PHE A 253 -3.45 23.38 -3.33
C PHE A 253 -3.42 24.23 -4.61
N TYR A 254 -4.07 25.40 -4.64
CA TYR A 254 -4.17 26.26 -5.83
C TYR A 254 -3.35 27.54 -5.76
N THR A 255 -2.63 27.79 -4.68
CA THR A 255 -1.94 29.09 -4.43
C THR A 255 -0.41 29.01 -4.42
N LYS A 256 0.16 27.87 -4.82
CA LYS A 256 1.66 27.76 -4.96
C LYS A 256 2.09 27.56 -6.39
#